data_de5bbf0ee0b6aace4707068eeb52172f
#
_entry.id   de5bbf0ee0b6aace4707068eeb52172f
#
_cell.length_a   1.000
_cell.length_b   1.000
_cell.length_c   1.000
_cell.angle_alpha   90.00
_cell.angle_beta   90.00
_cell.angle_gamma   90.00
#
_symmetry.space_group_name_H-M   'P 1'
#
loop_
_entity.id
_entity.type
_entity.pdbx_description
1 polymer ?
#
loop_
_entity_poly.entity_id
_entity_poly.type
_entity_poly.pdbx_seq_one_letter_code
_entity_poly.pdbx_strand_id
1 'polypeptide(L)'
;MHNNLVILAGGASSRMKKEAVLDNLSAEEIAQANERSKGLIGVGASGRPLLDYLLLNAKKAGYKNIYIIIGEQGELFKEFYGSQNLNNDFHGLNISFAVQYIPDGRVKPFGTADALFQAVEQFPELNTQQYSVCNSDNLYSAKALLALRETTSPNAFIAYDRDALEFPSERISRFAIAKLDQNNQLLDILEKPSADVLADYKDVEGKIRVSMNAFKFNGSTLYTHLKNCPVHPERDEKELPTVLLNSVKEHPNTTLGIPFSEHVPDLTAKEDIADVKAYLKEHYPVLDWQA
;
A
#
# COMPACT_ATOMS: atom_id res chain seq x y z
N MET A 1 12.10 -16.50 -2.13
CA MET A 1 12.05 -15.29 -1.26
C MET A 1 12.74 -14.14 -1.96
N HIS A 2 12.22 -12.94 -1.84
CA HIS A 2 12.85 -11.71 -2.35
C HIS A 2 13.06 -10.70 -1.20
N ASN A 3 13.88 -9.65 -1.44
CA ASN A 3 14.26 -8.69 -0.40
C ASN A 3 13.74 -7.26 -0.66
N ASN A 4 12.97 -7.07 -1.73
CA ASN A 4 12.59 -5.76 -2.24
C ASN A 4 11.15 -5.42 -1.84
N LEU A 5 10.94 -4.25 -1.24
CA LEU A 5 9.62 -3.67 -0.97
C LEU A 5 9.54 -2.27 -1.58
N VAL A 6 8.54 -2.04 -2.39
CA VAL A 6 8.19 -0.74 -2.96
C VAL A 6 7.04 -0.15 -2.16
N ILE A 7 7.19 1.09 -1.67
CA ILE A 7 6.19 1.78 -0.87
C ILE A 7 5.66 2.98 -1.64
N LEU A 8 4.36 3.01 -1.89
CA LEU A 8 3.67 4.09 -2.59
C LEU A 8 3.39 5.25 -1.62
N ALA A 9 4.13 6.34 -1.75
CA ALA A 9 4.02 7.52 -0.88
C ALA A 9 3.85 8.85 -1.64
N GLY A 10 3.80 8.83 -2.99
CA GLY A 10 3.68 10.01 -3.86
C GLY A 10 2.26 10.56 -4.03
N GLY A 11 1.25 9.98 -3.37
CA GLY A 11 -0.14 10.39 -3.50
C GLY A 11 -0.43 11.82 -3.03
N ALA A 12 -1.39 12.52 -3.63
CA ALA A 12 -1.74 13.90 -3.33
C ALA A 12 -2.35 14.15 -1.94
N SER A 13 -2.70 13.10 -1.19
CA SER A 13 -3.31 13.16 0.16
C SER A 13 -4.59 14.02 0.22
N SER A 14 -5.35 14.12 -0.86
CA SER A 14 -6.45 15.08 -1.02
C SER A 14 -7.56 14.94 0.04
N ARG A 15 -7.85 13.72 0.52
CA ARG A 15 -8.83 13.49 1.59
C ARG A 15 -8.33 13.98 2.93
N MET A 16 -7.04 13.76 3.24
CA MET A 16 -6.39 14.22 4.46
C MET A 16 -6.35 15.75 4.55
N LYS A 17 -6.19 16.43 3.42
CA LYS A 17 -6.08 17.90 3.33
C LYS A 17 -7.43 18.64 3.30
N LYS A 18 -8.57 17.93 3.32
CA LYS A 18 -9.88 18.57 3.41
C LYS A 18 -10.05 19.26 4.76
N GLU A 19 -10.77 20.41 4.73
CA GLU A 19 -11.19 21.06 5.97
C GLU A 19 -12.10 20.14 6.78
N ALA A 20 -11.77 19.97 8.05
CA ALA A 20 -12.60 19.27 9.03
C ALA A 20 -12.42 19.96 10.38
N VAL A 21 -13.51 20.16 11.09
CA VAL A 21 -13.48 20.64 12.50
C VAL A 21 -13.50 19.39 13.38
N LEU A 22 -12.38 19.11 14.03
CA LEU A 22 -12.20 17.91 14.85
C LEU A 22 -11.65 18.35 16.22
N ASP A 23 -12.49 18.27 17.24
CA ASP A 23 -12.15 18.69 18.61
C ASP A 23 -11.14 17.75 19.31
N ASN A 24 -10.90 16.58 18.74
CA ASN A 24 -10.01 15.54 19.25
C ASN A 24 -8.58 15.58 18.69
N LEU A 25 -8.28 16.55 17.82
CA LEU A 25 -6.93 16.74 17.25
C LEU A 25 -6.32 18.06 17.74
N SER A 26 -5.03 18.03 18.02
CA SER A 26 -4.26 19.25 18.34
C SER A 26 -4.03 20.08 17.07
N ALA A 27 -3.72 21.37 17.26
CA ALA A 27 -3.37 22.28 16.17
C ALA A 27 -2.16 21.77 15.34
N GLU A 28 -1.20 21.12 16.00
CA GLU A 28 -0.02 20.54 15.36
C GLU A 28 -0.40 19.35 14.46
N GLU A 29 -1.28 18.45 14.93
CA GLU A 29 -1.77 17.31 14.14
C GLU A 29 -2.55 17.77 12.92
N ILE A 30 -3.37 18.79 13.05
CA ILE A 30 -4.10 19.42 11.94
C ILE A 30 -3.12 20.03 10.93
N ALA A 31 -2.08 20.74 11.38
CA ALA A 31 -1.06 21.32 10.51
C ALA A 31 -0.32 20.21 9.73
N GLN A 32 0.14 19.15 10.41
CA GLN A 32 0.77 18.01 9.77
C GLN A 32 -0.15 17.33 8.74
N ALA A 33 -1.43 17.13 9.06
CA ALA A 33 -2.41 16.54 8.15
C ALA A 33 -2.65 17.38 6.89
N ASN A 34 -2.53 18.70 6.98
CA ASN A 34 -2.68 19.61 5.86
C ASN A 34 -1.43 19.67 4.95
N GLU A 35 -0.24 19.50 5.51
CA GLU A 35 1.03 19.77 4.84
C GLU A 35 1.75 18.50 4.39
N ARG A 36 1.74 17.44 5.23
CA ARG A 36 2.55 16.24 5.01
C ARG A 36 1.86 15.20 4.12
N SER A 37 2.68 14.33 3.54
CA SER A 37 2.21 13.04 3.03
C SER A 37 1.72 12.19 4.18
N LYS A 38 0.67 11.39 3.97
CA LYS A 38 -0.02 10.62 5.02
C LYS A 38 0.92 9.73 5.85
N GLY A 39 1.84 9.02 5.18
CA GLY A 39 2.82 8.17 5.85
C GLY A 39 3.78 8.93 6.79
N LEU A 40 3.91 10.26 6.62
CA LEU A 40 4.77 11.12 7.44
C LEU A 40 4.02 11.87 8.55
N ILE A 41 2.71 11.64 8.71
CA ILE A 41 1.96 12.21 9.84
C ILE A 41 2.40 11.51 11.12
N GLY A 42 2.73 12.31 12.13
CA GLY A 42 3.20 11.85 13.43
C GLY A 42 2.08 11.30 14.30
N VAL A 43 1.78 10.02 14.14
CA VAL A 43 0.73 9.30 14.88
C VAL A 43 1.29 8.39 15.99
N GLY A 44 2.59 8.15 15.98
CA GLY A 44 3.26 7.29 16.94
C GLY A 44 3.75 8.00 18.20
N ALA A 45 4.35 7.24 19.11
CA ALA A 45 5.01 7.77 20.30
C ALA A 45 6.06 8.82 19.90
N SER A 46 6.13 9.93 20.65
CA SER A 46 7.05 11.06 20.38
C SER A 46 6.91 11.65 18.96
N GLY A 47 5.71 11.58 18.36
CA GLY A 47 5.46 12.14 17.02
C GLY A 47 6.08 11.35 15.88
N ARG A 48 6.41 10.07 16.08
CA ARG A 48 6.97 9.23 15.01
C ARG A 48 5.96 8.99 13.89
N PRO A 49 6.38 9.05 12.61
CA PRO A 49 5.51 8.79 11.47
C PRO A 49 4.92 7.38 11.43
N LEU A 50 3.74 7.22 10.83
CA LEU A 50 3.17 5.89 10.57
C LEU A 50 4.12 5.01 9.76
N LEU A 51 4.84 5.60 8.81
CA LEU A 51 5.78 4.89 7.95
C LEU A 51 6.92 4.21 8.73
N ASP A 52 7.33 4.74 9.90
CA ASP A 52 8.32 4.07 10.75
C ASP A 52 7.86 2.70 11.22
N TYR A 53 6.59 2.58 11.58
CA TYR A 53 5.99 1.31 12.03
C TYR A 53 5.85 0.32 10.88
N LEU A 54 5.52 0.81 9.69
CA LEU A 54 5.51 0.00 8.47
C LEU A 54 6.93 -0.51 8.12
N LEU A 55 7.93 0.36 8.20
CA LEU A 55 9.34 0.00 7.97
C LEU A 55 9.84 -1.01 9.02
N LEU A 56 9.46 -0.85 10.29
CA LEU A 56 9.76 -1.84 11.34
C LEU A 56 9.16 -3.21 11.00
N ASN A 57 7.89 -3.25 10.57
CA ASN A 57 7.24 -4.49 10.17
C ASN A 57 7.89 -5.11 8.92
N ALA A 58 8.29 -4.28 7.96
CA ALA A 58 9.05 -4.73 6.79
C ALA A 58 10.41 -5.35 7.18
N LYS A 59 11.14 -4.71 8.11
CA LYS A 59 12.39 -5.26 8.66
C LYS A 59 12.15 -6.62 9.34
N LYS A 60 11.13 -6.71 10.21
CA LYS A 60 10.74 -7.97 10.88
C LYS A 60 10.34 -9.06 9.89
N ALA A 61 9.71 -8.70 8.78
CA ALA A 61 9.39 -9.61 7.67
C ALA A 61 10.62 -10.01 6.84
N GLY A 62 11.80 -9.40 7.07
CA GLY A 62 13.07 -9.74 6.44
C GLY A 62 13.33 -9.04 5.10
N TYR A 63 12.58 -7.97 4.77
CA TYR A 63 12.94 -7.10 3.66
C TYR A 63 14.24 -6.36 3.97
N LYS A 64 14.98 -6.03 2.92
CA LYS A 64 16.29 -5.33 3.04
C LYS A 64 16.33 -4.06 2.19
N ASN A 65 15.79 -4.11 0.99
CA ASN A 65 15.78 -3.00 0.05
C ASN A 65 14.37 -2.39 0.02
N ILE A 66 14.29 -1.13 0.38
CA ILE A 66 13.03 -0.37 0.42
C ILE A 66 13.12 0.75 -0.63
N TYR A 67 12.19 0.74 -1.57
CA TYR A 67 12.05 1.78 -2.59
C TYR A 67 10.81 2.60 -2.24
N ILE A 68 11.01 3.83 -1.75
CA ILE A 68 9.90 4.72 -1.40
C ILE A 68 9.61 5.60 -2.62
N ILE A 69 8.41 5.48 -3.18
CA ILE A 69 7.96 6.35 -4.27
C ILE A 69 7.40 7.63 -3.67
N ILE A 70 8.09 8.73 -3.88
CA ILE A 70 7.72 10.07 -3.40
C ILE A 70 7.27 10.97 -4.55
N GLY A 71 6.52 12.02 -4.27
CA GLY A 71 6.27 13.07 -5.25
C GLY A 71 7.48 14.00 -5.43
N GLU A 72 7.42 14.92 -6.39
CA GLU A 72 8.49 15.89 -6.69
C GLU A 72 8.86 16.78 -5.49
N GLN A 73 7.93 16.98 -4.55
CA GLN A 73 8.15 17.73 -3.29
C GLN A 73 8.38 16.76 -2.11
N GLY A 74 9.22 15.77 -2.31
CA GLY A 74 9.44 14.67 -1.35
C GLY A 74 10.56 14.91 -0.35
N GLU A 75 11.09 16.13 -0.19
CA GLU A 75 12.24 16.45 0.68
C GLU A 75 12.04 15.97 2.12
N LEU A 76 10.83 16.08 2.67
CA LEU A 76 10.54 15.63 4.03
C LEU A 76 10.79 14.12 4.24
N PHE A 77 10.58 13.29 3.21
CA PHE A 77 10.97 11.87 3.28
C PHE A 77 12.48 11.70 3.42
N LYS A 78 13.25 12.54 2.74
CA LYS A 78 14.72 12.51 2.81
C LYS A 78 15.23 12.97 4.17
N GLU A 79 14.57 13.91 4.81
CA GLU A 79 14.90 14.34 6.19
C GLU A 79 14.69 13.20 7.19
N PHE A 80 13.64 12.37 7.03
CA PHE A 80 13.36 11.25 7.93
C PHE A 80 14.21 10.01 7.65
N TYR A 81 14.45 9.68 6.38
CA TYR A 81 14.97 8.35 5.99
C TYR A 81 16.29 8.40 5.24
N GLY A 82 16.94 9.55 5.15
CA GLY A 82 18.26 9.74 4.57
C GLY A 82 18.28 10.68 3.39
N SER A 83 19.30 11.52 3.33
CA SER A 83 19.40 12.68 2.41
C SER A 83 19.76 12.32 0.97
N GLN A 84 20.21 11.09 0.71
CA GLN A 84 20.59 10.67 -0.63
C GLN A 84 19.42 10.05 -1.39
N ASN A 85 19.45 10.08 -2.72
CA ASN A 85 18.43 9.38 -3.51
C ASN A 85 18.52 7.85 -3.38
N LEU A 86 19.71 7.32 -3.11
CA LEU A 86 20.01 5.89 -3.11
C LEU A 86 20.76 5.46 -1.86
N ASN A 87 20.48 4.23 -1.43
CA ASN A 87 21.27 3.49 -0.45
C ASN A 87 21.45 4.18 0.92
N ASN A 88 20.39 4.79 1.43
CA ASN A 88 20.41 5.31 2.80
C ASN A 88 20.24 4.16 3.80
N ASP A 89 21.10 4.07 4.82
CA ASP A 89 20.88 3.15 5.92
C ASP A 89 19.84 3.72 6.90
N PHE A 90 18.78 2.97 7.14
CA PHE A 90 17.78 3.26 8.14
C PHE A 90 17.53 2.01 8.99
N HIS A 91 18.18 1.93 10.13
CA HIS A 91 18.12 0.77 11.03
C HIS A 91 18.44 -0.58 10.35
N GLY A 92 19.36 -0.60 9.40
CA GLY A 92 19.74 -1.78 8.62
C GLY A 92 18.84 -2.08 7.42
N LEU A 93 17.86 -1.24 7.12
CA LEU A 93 17.14 -1.21 5.85
C LEU A 93 17.88 -0.28 4.88
N ASN A 94 18.03 -0.73 3.64
CA ASN A 94 18.59 0.08 2.55
C ASN A 94 17.44 0.84 1.85
N ILE A 95 17.33 2.15 2.10
CA ILE A 95 16.26 2.99 1.56
C ILE A 95 16.73 3.76 0.33
N SER A 96 15.94 3.67 -0.75
CA SER A 96 16.11 4.44 -1.97
C SER A 96 14.79 5.12 -2.35
N PHE A 97 14.88 6.30 -2.97
CA PHE A 97 13.70 7.08 -3.36
C PHE A 97 13.52 7.06 -4.88
N ALA A 98 12.32 6.69 -5.33
CA ALA A 98 11.86 6.94 -6.69
C ALA A 98 10.97 8.18 -6.70
N VAL A 99 11.07 9.01 -7.72
CA VAL A 99 10.23 10.19 -7.87
C VAL A 99 9.11 9.90 -8.86
N GLN A 100 7.86 10.04 -8.41
CA GLN A 100 6.71 10.05 -9.32
C GLN A 100 6.49 11.48 -9.83
N TYR A 101 6.75 11.70 -11.10
CA TYR A 101 6.49 12.94 -11.80
C TYR A 101 5.03 13.02 -12.23
N ILE A 102 4.46 14.21 -12.16
CA ILE A 102 3.12 14.47 -12.69
C ILE A 102 3.25 14.76 -14.19
N PRO A 103 2.59 13.97 -15.06
CA PRO A 103 2.68 14.20 -16.50
C PRO A 103 2.19 15.58 -16.91
N ASP A 104 2.76 16.14 -17.98
CA ASP A 104 2.37 17.43 -18.55
C ASP A 104 0.86 17.53 -18.78
N GLY A 105 0.28 18.66 -18.38
CA GLY A 105 -1.15 18.93 -18.48
C GLY A 105 -2.01 18.31 -17.37
N ARG A 106 -1.42 17.59 -16.40
CA ARG A 106 -2.10 17.08 -15.22
C ARG A 106 -1.77 17.89 -13.98
N VAL A 107 -2.69 17.91 -13.02
CA VAL A 107 -2.51 18.57 -11.70
C VAL A 107 -2.37 17.58 -10.56
N LYS A 108 -2.50 16.26 -10.85
CA LYS A 108 -2.42 15.18 -9.86
C LYS A 108 -1.57 14.04 -10.41
N PRO A 109 -0.93 13.23 -9.52
CA PRO A 109 -0.28 11.99 -9.90
C PRO A 109 -1.21 11.09 -10.71
N PHE A 110 -0.66 10.30 -11.62
CA PHE A 110 -1.44 9.51 -12.59
C PHE A 110 -1.85 8.13 -12.06
N GLY A 111 -1.82 7.93 -10.76
CA GLY A 111 -2.27 6.72 -10.09
C GLY A 111 -1.16 5.78 -9.67
N THR A 112 -1.54 4.66 -9.04
CA THR A 112 -0.61 3.73 -8.39
C THR A 112 0.19 2.87 -9.38
N ALA A 113 -0.39 2.53 -10.52
CA ALA A 113 0.33 1.79 -11.57
C ALA A 113 1.34 2.68 -12.29
N ASP A 114 1.00 3.95 -12.51
CA ASP A 114 1.95 4.93 -13.04
C ASP A 114 3.12 5.18 -12.09
N ALA A 115 2.83 5.32 -10.79
CA ALA A 115 3.87 5.45 -9.76
C ALA A 115 4.86 4.28 -9.80
N LEU A 116 4.34 3.05 -9.81
CA LEU A 116 5.17 1.85 -9.88
C LEU A 116 5.92 1.76 -11.21
N PHE A 117 5.30 2.10 -12.34
CA PHE A 117 5.96 2.12 -13.64
C PHE A 117 7.16 3.08 -13.63
N GLN A 118 6.97 4.32 -13.17
CA GLN A 118 8.07 5.29 -13.08
C GLN A 118 9.18 4.84 -12.13
N ALA A 119 8.84 4.16 -11.02
CA ALA A 119 9.85 3.60 -10.11
C ALA A 119 10.66 2.48 -10.77
N VAL A 120 10.02 1.59 -11.52
CA VAL A 120 10.68 0.49 -12.25
C VAL A 120 11.58 1.03 -13.37
N GLU A 121 11.23 2.15 -14.01
CA GLU A 121 12.10 2.84 -14.97
C GLU A 121 13.34 3.47 -14.29
N GLN A 122 13.21 3.96 -13.06
CA GLN A 122 14.33 4.54 -12.27
C GLN A 122 15.21 3.46 -11.63
N PHE A 123 14.65 2.26 -11.36
CA PHE A 123 15.31 1.10 -10.77
C PHE A 123 15.16 -0.13 -11.67
N PRO A 124 15.91 -0.23 -12.78
CA PRO A 124 15.73 -1.27 -13.80
C PRO A 124 15.90 -2.71 -13.28
N GLU A 125 16.60 -2.89 -12.16
CA GLU A 125 16.73 -4.20 -11.50
C GLU A 125 15.36 -4.77 -11.09
N LEU A 126 14.37 -3.94 -10.76
CA LEU A 126 13.01 -4.37 -10.45
C LEU A 126 12.31 -5.03 -11.66
N ASN A 127 12.74 -4.75 -12.89
CA ASN A 127 12.19 -5.39 -14.10
C ASN A 127 12.47 -6.90 -14.17
N THR A 128 13.48 -7.38 -13.47
CA THR A 128 13.89 -8.78 -13.50
C THR A 128 13.74 -9.49 -12.18
N GLN A 129 13.48 -8.75 -11.11
CA GLN A 129 13.38 -9.26 -9.75
C GLN A 129 11.92 -9.36 -9.28
N GLN A 130 11.74 -10.13 -8.21
CA GLN A 130 10.48 -10.11 -7.45
C GLN A 130 10.54 -8.98 -6.43
N TYR A 131 9.40 -8.35 -6.19
CA TYR A 131 9.24 -7.31 -5.18
C TYR A 131 7.82 -7.29 -4.66
N SER A 132 7.64 -6.82 -3.42
CA SER A 132 6.32 -6.48 -2.89
C SER A 132 6.05 -4.99 -3.09
N VAL A 133 4.76 -4.63 -3.13
CA VAL A 133 4.28 -3.24 -3.23
C VAL A 133 3.21 -3.02 -2.18
N CYS A 134 3.28 -1.90 -1.47
CA CYS A 134 2.23 -1.50 -0.53
C CYS A 134 2.09 0.02 -0.43
N ASN A 135 1.00 0.48 0.19
CA ASN A 135 0.79 1.90 0.48
C ASN A 135 1.57 2.34 1.73
N SER A 136 1.95 3.61 1.80
CA SER A 136 2.62 4.20 2.96
C SER A 136 1.67 4.59 4.09
N ASP A 137 0.38 4.65 3.84
CA ASP A 137 -0.68 5.08 4.76
C ASP A 137 -1.49 3.93 5.38
N ASN A 138 -1.10 2.68 5.10
CA ASN A 138 -1.62 1.47 5.72
C ASN A 138 -0.55 0.80 6.59
N LEU A 139 -0.93 0.28 7.75
CA LEU A 139 -0.02 -0.46 8.61
C LEU A 139 -0.25 -1.97 8.46
N TYR A 140 0.49 -2.58 7.54
CA TYR A 140 0.47 -4.03 7.34
C TYR A 140 1.30 -4.72 8.42
N SER A 141 0.81 -5.86 8.93
CA SER A 141 1.55 -6.65 9.91
C SER A 141 2.83 -7.25 9.32
N ALA A 142 3.83 -7.49 10.18
CA ALA A 142 5.04 -8.22 9.76
C ALA A 142 4.70 -9.60 9.18
N LYS A 143 3.64 -10.27 9.70
CA LYS A 143 3.17 -11.57 9.23
C LYS A 143 2.60 -11.48 7.80
N ALA A 144 1.80 -10.48 7.48
CA ALA A 144 1.26 -10.27 6.14
C ALA A 144 2.39 -9.96 5.13
N LEU A 145 3.31 -9.07 5.51
CA LEU A 145 4.48 -8.75 4.68
C LEU A 145 5.40 -9.96 4.47
N LEU A 146 5.60 -10.80 5.49
CA LEU A 146 6.36 -12.04 5.39
C LEU A 146 5.69 -13.03 4.42
N ALA A 147 4.37 -13.18 4.48
CA ALA A 147 3.63 -14.06 3.59
C ALA A 147 3.78 -13.65 2.11
N LEU A 148 3.75 -12.35 1.80
CA LEU A 148 4.05 -11.85 0.45
C LEU A 148 5.49 -12.14 0.03
N ARG A 149 6.44 -11.97 0.94
CA ARG A 149 7.86 -12.19 0.66
C ARG A 149 8.18 -13.66 0.38
N GLU A 150 7.52 -14.57 1.07
CA GLU A 150 7.85 -16.01 1.04
C GLU A 150 7.06 -16.81 0.01
N THR A 151 5.88 -16.35 -0.41
CA THR A 151 5.08 -17.10 -1.39
C THR A 151 5.88 -17.42 -2.66
N THR A 152 5.71 -18.61 -3.18
CA THR A 152 6.33 -19.06 -4.43
C THR A 152 5.55 -18.63 -5.66
N SER A 153 4.28 -18.18 -5.49
CA SER A 153 3.47 -17.69 -6.60
C SER A 153 4.17 -16.51 -7.31
N PRO A 154 4.15 -16.44 -8.63
CA PRO A 154 4.75 -15.32 -9.38
C PRO A 154 4.22 -13.97 -8.92
N ASN A 155 2.89 -13.85 -8.83
CA ASN A 155 2.21 -12.68 -8.29
C ASN A 155 1.32 -13.10 -7.13
N ALA A 156 1.10 -12.20 -6.18
CA ALA A 156 0.21 -12.43 -5.06
C ALA A 156 -0.32 -11.11 -4.49
N PHE A 157 -1.37 -11.21 -3.70
CA PHE A 157 -1.82 -10.12 -2.84
C PHE A 157 -2.35 -10.69 -1.52
N ILE A 158 -2.38 -9.84 -0.49
CA ILE A 158 -3.04 -10.20 0.75
C ILE A 158 -4.55 -10.03 0.57
N ALA A 159 -5.27 -11.13 0.69
CA ALA A 159 -6.73 -11.22 0.58
C ALA A 159 -7.34 -11.14 1.99
N TYR A 160 -7.56 -9.91 2.48
CA TYR A 160 -8.06 -9.68 3.83
C TYR A 160 -9.52 -10.09 3.96
N ASP A 161 -9.86 -10.73 5.07
CA ASP A 161 -11.23 -10.98 5.45
C ASP A 161 -11.94 -9.65 5.74
N ARG A 162 -13.00 -9.36 4.98
CA ARG A 162 -13.75 -8.13 5.10
C ARG A 162 -14.30 -7.91 6.52
N ASP A 163 -14.73 -8.99 7.18
CA ASP A 163 -15.35 -8.94 8.50
C ASP A 163 -14.31 -8.76 9.63
N ALA A 164 -13.02 -8.96 9.34
CA ALA A 164 -11.92 -8.70 10.29
C ALA A 164 -11.41 -7.24 10.23
N LEU A 165 -11.91 -6.43 9.32
CA LEU A 165 -11.53 -5.02 9.21
C LEU A 165 -12.41 -4.17 10.13
N GLU A 166 -11.79 -3.49 11.09
CA GLU A 166 -12.46 -2.68 12.12
C GLU A 166 -12.73 -1.25 11.63
N PHE A 167 -13.43 -1.11 10.50
CA PHE A 167 -13.87 0.17 9.97
C PHE A 167 -15.40 0.29 9.99
N PRO A 168 -15.95 1.51 9.96
CA PRO A 168 -17.38 1.71 9.76
C PRO A 168 -17.88 1.00 8.49
N SER A 169 -19.07 0.40 8.56
CA SER A 169 -19.65 -0.39 7.45
C SER A 169 -19.71 0.38 6.12
N GLU A 170 -19.96 1.68 6.18
CA GLU A 170 -19.96 2.57 5.01
C GLU A 170 -18.58 2.66 4.33
N ARG A 171 -17.49 2.62 5.12
CA ARG A 171 -16.13 2.61 4.58
C ARG A 171 -15.79 1.25 3.99
N ILE A 172 -16.12 0.16 4.70
CA ILE A 172 -15.88 -1.21 4.24
C ILE A 172 -16.61 -1.48 2.91
N SER A 173 -17.83 -0.96 2.72
CA SER A 173 -18.60 -1.14 1.49
C SER A 173 -17.93 -0.56 0.24
N ARG A 174 -16.94 0.31 0.39
CA ARG A 174 -16.20 0.96 -0.71
C ARG A 174 -14.92 0.24 -1.10
N PHE A 175 -14.50 -0.77 -0.32
CA PHE A 175 -13.28 -1.51 -0.63
C PHE A 175 -13.48 -2.44 -1.81
N ALA A 176 -12.43 -2.59 -2.61
CA ALA A 176 -12.41 -3.54 -3.70
C ALA A 176 -12.47 -4.97 -3.14
N ILE A 177 -13.39 -5.78 -3.65
CA ILE A 177 -13.50 -7.20 -3.31
C ILE A 177 -12.85 -8.06 -4.38
N ALA A 178 -12.23 -9.16 -3.97
CA ALA A 178 -11.57 -10.11 -4.85
C ALA A 178 -12.37 -11.40 -4.92
N LYS A 179 -12.56 -11.92 -6.14
CA LYS A 179 -13.09 -13.26 -6.39
C LYS A 179 -11.94 -14.24 -6.51
N LEU A 180 -11.94 -15.28 -5.69
CA LEU A 180 -10.93 -16.32 -5.68
C LEU A 180 -11.56 -17.66 -6.09
N ASP A 181 -10.76 -18.50 -6.74
CA ASP A 181 -11.13 -19.90 -6.97
C ASP A 181 -10.85 -20.77 -5.72
N GLN A 182 -11.12 -22.07 -5.83
CA GLN A 182 -10.89 -23.05 -4.76
C GLN A 182 -9.42 -23.20 -4.33
N ASN A 183 -8.47 -22.74 -5.14
CA ASN A 183 -7.03 -22.75 -4.87
C ASN A 183 -6.52 -21.36 -4.48
N ASN A 184 -7.42 -20.44 -4.15
CA ASN A 184 -7.13 -19.02 -3.89
C ASN A 184 -6.49 -18.28 -5.06
N GLN A 185 -6.65 -18.76 -6.31
CA GLN A 185 -6.20 -17.99 -7.47
C GLN A 185 -7.18 -16.87 -7.78
N LEU A 186 -6.66 -15.69 -8.10
CA LEU A 186 -7.46 -14.53 -8.41
C LEU A 186 -8.21 -14.73 -9.73
N LEU A 187 -9.51 -14.53 -9.69
CA LEU A 187 -10.40 -14.55 -10.86
C LEU A 187 -10.85 -13.14 -11.26
N ASP A 188 -11.17 -12.29 -10.26
CA ASP A 188 -11.68 -10.95 -10.49
C ASP A 188 -11.44 -10.02 -9.30
N ILE A 189 -11.43 -8.71 -9.55
CA ILE A 189 -11.46 -7.65 -8.54
C ILE A 189 -12.53 -6.65 -8.94
N LEU A 190 -13.49 -6.45 -8.05
CA LEU A 190 -14.59 -5.52 -8.23
C LEU A 190 -14.47 -4.34 -7.26
N GLU A 191 -14.36 -3.15 -7.80
CA GLU A 191 -14.33 -1.90 -7.06
C GLU A 191 -15.74 -1.45 -6.67
N LYS A 192 -15.91 -0.95 -5.45
CA LYS A 192 -17.17 -0.44 -4.92
C LYS A 192 -18.37 -1.36 -5.20
N PRO A 193 -18.30 -2.62 -4.74
CA PRO A 193 -19.33 -3.61 -5.02
C PRO A 193 -20.69 -3.16 -4.48
N SER A 194 -21.74 -3.41 -5.25
CA SER A 194 -23.11 -3.33 -4.73
C SER A 194 -23.44 -4.53 -3.83
N ALA A 195 -24.41 -4.41 -2.95
CA ALA A 195 -24.71 -5.45 -1.96
C ALA A 195 -25.20 -6.77 -2.59
N ASP A 196 -25.85 -6.71 -3.73
CA ASP A 196 -26.41 -7.87 -4.45
C ASP A 196 -25.34 -8.81 -5.03
N VAL A 197 -24.15 -8.28 -5.38
CA VAL A 197 -23.07 -9.11 -5.94
C VAL A 197 -22.17 -9.75 -4.89
N LEU A 198 -22.28 -9.36 -3.62
CA LEU A 198 -21.38 -9.83 -2.57
C LEU A 198 -21.41 -11.36 -2.38
N ALA A 199 -22.57 -12.00 -2.58
CA ALA A 199 -22.71 -13.45 -2.45
C ALA A 199 -21.86 -14.22 -3.46
N ASP A 200 -21.66 -13.67 -4.67
CA ASP A 200 -20.91 -14.30 -5.76
C ASP A 200 -19.38 -14.18 -5.57
N TYR A 201 -18.95 -13.36 -4.60
CA TYR A 201 -17.53 -13.11 -4.27
C TYR A 201 -17.07 -13.81 -2.99
N LYS A 202 -17.91 -14.65 -2.40
CA LYS A 202 -17.49 -15.46 -1.25
C LYS A 202 -16.49 -16.53 -1.70
N ASP A 203 -15.41 -16.67 -0.92
CA ASP A 203 -14.44 -17.74 -1.10
C ASP A 203 -14.97 -19.10 -0.56
N VAL A 204 -14.12 -20.11 -0.59
CA VAL A 204 -14.47 -21.48 -0.10
C VAL A 204 -14.78 -21.54 1.39
N GLU A 205 -14.36 -20.55 2.17
CA GLU A 205 -14.67 -20.40 3.60
C GLU A 205 -15.93 -19.55 3.84
N GLY A 206 -16.60 -19.09 2.77
CA GLY A 206 -17.76 -18.21 2.83
C GLY A 206 -17.43 -16.75 3.14
N LYS A 207 -16.17 -16.35 3.08
CA LYS A 207 -15.67 -15.01 3.40
C LYS A 207 -15.56 -14.13 2.16
N ILE A 208 -15.79 -12.83 2.33
CA ILE A 208 -15.54 -11.84 1.29
C ILE A 208 -14.12 -11.31 1.48
N ARG A 209 -13.31 -11.44 0.44
CA ARG A 209 -11.92 -10.99 0.47
C ARG A 209 -11.78 -9.61 -0.14
N VAL A 210 -11.04 -8.73 0.55
CA VAL A 210 -10.76 -7.37 0.10
C VAL A 210 -9.27 -7.18 -0.11
N SER A 211 -8.92 -6.33 -1.08
CA SER A 211 -7.56 -5.88 -1.30
C SER A 211 -7.33 -4.56 -0.56
N MET A 212 -6.27 -4.51 0.27
CA MET A 212 -5.78 -3.30 0.92
C MET A 212 -4.46 -2.83 0.28
N ASN A 213 -4.28 -3.10 -1.02
CA ASN A 213 -3.10 -2.72 -1.81
C ASN A 213 -1.76 -3.26 -1.27
N ALA A 214 -1.75 -4.50 -0.79
CA ALA A 214 -0.54 -5.22 -0.46
C ALA A 214 -0.31 -6.34 -1.48
N PHE A 215 0.66 -6.15 -2.37
CA PHE A 215 0.90 -7.01 -3.53
C PHE A 215 2.32 -7.58 -3.52
N LYS A 216 2.52 -8.69 -4.21
CA LYS A 216 3.81 -9.18 -4.69
C LYS A 216 3.76 -9.32 -6.19
N PHE A 217 4.84 -8.95 -6.87
CA PHE A 217 4.94 -9.00 -8.32
C PHE A 217 6.26 -9.66 -8.77
N ASN A 218 6.17 -10.33 -9.91
CA ASN A 218 7.33 -10.71 -10.69
C ASN A 218 7.59 -9.63 -11.74
N GLY A 219 8.69 -8.90 -11.62
CA GLY A 219 9.02 -7.77 -12.50
C GLY A 219 9.03 -8.17 -13.98
N SER A 220 9.59 -9.34 -14.31
CA SER A 220 9.71 -9.78 -15.70
C SER A 220 8.37 -9.94 -16.42
N THR A 221 7.32 -10.31 -15.69
CA THR A 221 5.98 -10.51 -16.27
C THR A 221 5.10 -9.28 -16.14
N LEU A 222 5.35 -8.44 -15.13
CA LEU A 222 4.47 -7.30 -14.84
C LEU A 222 4.78 -6.06 -15.67
N TYR A 223 6.03 -5.86 -16.09
CA TYR A 223 6.48 -4.63 -16.76
C TYR A 223 5.60 -4.22 -17.93
N THR A 224 5.28 -5.15 -18.83
CA THR A 224 4.43 -4.87 -20.00
C THR A 224 3.02 -4.42 -19.59
N HIS A 225 2.46 -5.02 -18.56
CA HIS A 225 1.13 -4.65 -18.03
C HIS A 225 1.15 -3.28 -17.34
N LEU A 226 2.24 -2.93 -16.63
CA LEU A 226 2.43 -1.59 -16.05
C LEU A 226 2.49 -0.53 -17.15
N LYS A 227 3.36 -0.74 -18.16
CA LYS A 227 3.57 0.17 -19.28
C LYS A 227 2.27 0.44 -20.04
N ASN A 228 1.49 -0.61 -20.30
CA ASN A 228 0.25 -0.57 -21.08
C ASN A 228 -1.01 -0.43 -20.21
N CYS A 229 -0.87 -0.09 -18.92
CA CYS A 229 -2.02 0.06 -18.04
C CYS A 229 -2.99 1.11 -18.61
N PRO A 230 -4.27 0.75 -18.87
CA PRO A 230 -5.26 1.71 -19.33
C PRO A 230 -5.62 2.69 -18.21
N VAL A 231 -6.08 3.86 -18.62
CA VAL A 231 -6.61 4.87 -17.70
C VAL A 231 -8.02 4.45 -17.26
N HIS A 232 -8.30 4.50 -15.96
CA HIS A 232 -9.64 4.23 -15.45
C HIS A 232 -10.60 5.34 -15.90
N PRO A 233 -11.74 5.02 -16.54
CA PRO A 233 -12.58 6.00 -17.23
C PRO A 233 -13.20 7.06 -16.30
N GLU A 234 -13.50 6.71 -15.04
CA GLU A 234 -14.11 7.64 -14.08
C GLU A 234 -13.09 8.34 -13.19
N ARG A 235 -11.99 7.67 -12.82
CA ARG A 235 -11.00 8.23 -11.88
C ARG A 235 -9.88 8.97 -12.58
N ASP A 236 -9.74 8.77 -13.89
CA ASP A 236 -8.67 9.32 -14.70
C ASP A 236 -7.26 8.98 -14.14
N GLU A 237 -7.10 7.75 -13.66
CA GLU A 237 -5.88 7.23 -13.04
C GLU A 237 -5.54 5.84 -13.58
N LYS A 238 -4.25 5.47 -13.57
CA LYS A 238 -3.75 4.11 -13.83
C LYS A 238 -3.57 3.37 -12.52
N GLU A 239 -4.22 2.23 -12.34
CA GLU A 239 -4.34 1.56 -11.06
C GLU A 239 -3.75 0.15 -11.04
N LEU A 240 -3.09 -0.22 -9.93
CA LEU A 240 -2.48 -1.55 -9.77
C LEU A 240 -3.49 -2.70 -9.85
N PRO A 241 -4.72 -2.62 -9.31
CA PRO A 241 -5.72 -3.66 -9.52
C PRO A 241 -6.01 -3.95 -10.99
N THR A 242 -6.05 -2.92 -11.84
CA THR A 242 -6.21 -3.08 -13.30
C THR A 242 -5.03 -3.80 -13.93
N VAL A 243 -3.80 -3.47 -13.54
CA VAL A 243 -2.58 -4.17 -14.00
C VAL A 243 -2.65 -5.64 -13.63
N LEU A 244 -3.04 -5.94 -12.38
CA LEU A 244 -3.14 -7.30 -11.88
C LEU A 244 -4.19 -8.11 -12.65
N LEU A 245 -5.39 -7.54 -12.86
CA LEU A 245 -6.45 -8.20 -13.64
C LEU A 245 -6.05 -8.45 -15.10
N ASN A 246 -5.34 -7.52 -15.74
CA ASN A 246 -4.85 -7.71 -17.11
C ASN A 246 -3.82 -8.83 -17.15
N SER A 247 -2.92 -8.91 -16.17
CA SER A 247 -1.97 -10.01 -16.04
C SER A 247 -2.67 -11.37 -15.84
N VAL A 248 -3.71 -11.43 -15.02
CA VAL A 248 -4.50 -12.66 -14.79
C VAL A 248 -5.24 -13.10 -16.04
N LYS A 249 -5.80 -12.18 -16.84
CA LYS A 249 -6.47 -12.49 -18.11
C LYS A 249 -5.52 -13.10 -19.14
N GLU A 250 -4.30 -12.61 -19.21
CA GLU A 250 -3.27 -13.13 -20.14
C GLU A 250 -2.62 -14.40 -19.60
N HIS A 251 -2.41 -14.48 -18.28
CA HIS A 251 -1.77 -15.58 -17.60
C HIS A 251 -2.61 -16.08 -16.43
N PRO A 252 -3.66 -16.89 -16.64
CA PRO A 252 -4.49 -17.45 -15.58
C PRO A 252 -3.67 -18.28 -14.58
N ASN A 253 -4.14 -18.32 -13.33
CA ASN A 253 -3.51 -19.08 -12.22
C ASN A 253 -2.07 -18.63 -11.86
N THR A 254 -1.73 -17.38 -12.11
CA THR A 254 -0.42 -16.81 -11.77
C THR A 254 -0.47 -15.83 -10.59
N THR A 255 -1.65 -15.57 -10.06
CA THR A 255 -1.86 -14.61 -8.97
C THR A 255 -2.60 -15.25 -7.80
N LEU A 256 -1.92 -15.38 -6.68
CA LEU A 256 -2.45 -15.97 -5.46
C LEU A 256 -3.04 -14.89 -4.54
N GLY A 257 -4.29 -15.03 -4.13
CA GLY A 257 -4.83 -14.32 -2.97
C GLY A 257 -4.44 -15.05 -1.68
N ILE A 258 -3.60 -14.47 -0.84
CA ILE A 258 -3.18 -15.07 0.43
C ILE A 258 -4.20 -14.67 1.49
N PRO A 259 -5.03 -15.61 2.04
CA PRO A 259 -6.07 -15.26 3.00
C PRO A 259 -5.49 -14.76 4.33
N PHE A 260 -6.00 -13.62 4.80
CA PHE A 260 -5.68 -13.05 6.11
C PHE A 260 -6.94 -12.57 6.81
N SER A 261 -6.99 -12.72 8.13
CA SER A 261 -8.08 -12.21 8.97
C SER A 261 -7.46 -11.38 10.09
N GLU A 262 -7.22 -10.12 9.81
CA GLU A 262 -6.69 -9.11 10.74
C GLU A 262 -7.12 -7.72 10.31
N HIS A 263 -7.13 -6.77 11.25
CA HIS A 263 -7.32 -5.37 10.94
C HIS A 263 -6.06 -4.76 10.31
N VAL A 264 -6.26 -3.83 9.37
CA VAL A 264 -5.19 -3.03 8.74
C VAL A 264 -5.46 -1.56 9.01
N PRO A 265 -4.81 -0.94 9.99
CA PRO A 265 -4.95 0.49 10.22
C PRO A 265 -4.64 1.30 8.97
N ASP A 266 -5.49 2.27 8.65
CA ASP A 266 -5.42 3.07 7.42
C ASP A 266 -5.59 4.54 7.74
N LEU A 267 -4.60 5.35 7.37
CA LEU A 267 -4.57 6.80 7.58
C LEU A 267 -5.05 7.53 6.31
N THR A 268 -6.34 7.47 6.05
CA THR A 268 -6.93 8.04 4.82
C THR A 268 -7.35 9.50 4.98
N ALA A 269 -7.95 9.85 6.11
CA ALA A 269 -8.49 11.19 6.42
C ALA A 269 -8.12 11.59 7.85
N LYS A 270 -8.38 12.86 8.24
CA LYS A 270 -8.04 13.39 9.57
C LYS A 270 -8.71 12.62 10.70
N GLU A 271 -9.91 12.13 10.47
CA GLU A 271 -10.70 11.34 11.42
C GLU A 271 -9.97 10.05 11.83
N ASP A 272 -9.14 9.50 10.96
CA ASP A 272 -8.40 8.25 11.21
C ASP A 272 -7.22 8.45 12.19
N ILE A 273 -6.76 9.68 12.40
CA ILE A 273 -5.55 9.97 13.20
C ILE A 273 -5.70 9.45 14.63
N ALA A 274 -6.86 9.68 15.26
CA ALA A 274 -7.10 9.25 16.63
C ALA A 274 -7.12 7.72 16.77
N ASP A 275 -7.77 7.03 15.82
CA ASP A 275 -7.88 5.56 15.82
C ASP A 275 -6.52 4.91 15.57
N VAL A 276 -5.76 5.42 14.61
CA VAL A 276 -4.39 4.93 14.35
C VAL A 276 -3.47 5.16 15.55
N LYS A 277 -3.57 6.31 16.24
CA LYS A 277 -2.81 6.57 17.47
C LYS A 277 -3.17 5.58 18.59
N ALA A 278 -4.46 5.29 18.78
CA ALA A 278 -4.93 4.33 19.76
C ALA A 278 -4.39 2.92 19.44
N TYR A 279 -4.49 2.50 18.20
CA TYR A 279 -3.95 1.22 17.73
C TYR A 279 -2.43 1.11 17.97
N LEU A 280 -1.66 2.14 17.60
CA LEU A 280 -0.21 2.13 17.80
C LEU A 280 0.17 2.10 19.28
N LYS A 281 -0.56 2.80 20.14
CA LYS A 281 -0.32 2.78 21.59
C LYS A 281 -0.54 1.39 22.18
N GLU A 282 -1.52 0.65 21.69
CA GLU A 282 -1.84 -0.69 22.16
C GLU A 282 -0.88 -1.75 21.64
N HIS A 283 -0.63 -1.74 20.32
CA HIS A 283 0.10 -2.82 19.64
C HIS A 283 1.59 -2.54 19.43
N TYR A 284 2.01 -1.28 19.51
CA TYR A 284 3.39 -0.83 19.31
C TYR A 284 3.82 0.16 20.43
N PRO A 285 3.72 -0.20 21.72
CA PRO A 285 4.05 0.71 22.83
C PRO A 285 5.52 1.16 22.77
N VAL A 286 6.39 0.37 22.18
CA VAL A 286 7.80 0.68 21.93
C VAL A 286 8.13 0.37 20.48
N LEU A 287 8.78 1.31 19.81
CA LEU A 287 9.31 1.11 18.46
C LEU A 287 10.73 0.50 18.54
N ASP A 288 10.80 -0.82 18.72
CA ASP A 288 12.06 -1.54 18.90
C ASP A 288 12.64 -2.02 17.57
N TRP A 289 13.72 -1.35 17.12
CA TRP A 289 14.44 -1.69 15.91
C TRP A 289 15.48 -2.81 16.08
N GLN A 290 15.71 -3.28 17.31
CA GLN A 290 16.66 -4.36 17.60
C GLN A 290 15.97 -5.72 17.78
N ALA A 291 14.64 -5.72 17.87
CA ALA A 291 13.84 -6.93 18.05
C ALA A 291 13.74 -7.78 16.78
#